data_e2a8d1f95d4491341720e07cc9aec113
#
_entry.id   e2a8d1f95d4491341720e07cc9aec113
#
_cell.length_a   1.000
_cell.length_b   1.000
_cell.length_c   1.000
_cell.angle_alpha   90.00
_cell.angle_beta   90.00
_cell.angle_gamma   90.00
#
_symmetry.space_group_name_H-M   'P 1'
#
loop_
_entity.id
_entity.type
_entity.pdbx_description
1 polymer ?
#
loop_
_entity_poly.entity_id
_entity_poly.type
_entity_poly.pdbx_seq_one_letter_code
_entity_poly.pdbx_strand_id
1 'polypeptide(L)'
;MTVPYTRATAKDYAREHLRGIWAAAMTPFLPDLSLDEAGFRRNLRHWFHDLGIDGVFVAGKQGEFYALSLEERKRLCDIAVEEARAARRQVIYSASDQNMDVVIELARHAEAAGADYIVVHAPVLHFVHDHADTLRAYYARIGEATGLGIAMWSHPDSGYLMPPELCATIAREVPNVVAIKYSVPRPMYAELTRLAGDALIVSTASEEEWLDNILELGWRLYLCSAPPFLLQTAEDRRMRDYTDAAFAGRAEEARRISASLEPVRRALKSSRPPGKPHAQQKAWMERLGQAAGPVRPPMLELTAAERDAVNRAFDGCGLTPAIRAAAE
;
A
#
# COMPACT_ATOMS: atom_id res chain seq x y z
N MET A 1 -15.95 9.68 -13.76
CA MET A 1 -16.29 8.46 -14.53
C MET A 1 -16.62 7.38 -13.52
N THR A 2 -17.68 6.63 -13.73
CA THR A 2 -18.05 5.49 -12.88
C THR A 2 -17.08 4.33 -13.14
N VAL A 3 -16.72 3.59 -12.07
CA VAL A 3 -15.96 2.34 -12.20
C VAL A 3 -16.73 1.33 -13.07
N PRO A 4 -16.05 0.40 -13.78
CA PRO A 4 -16.68 -0.52 -14.72
C PRO A 4 -17.42 -1.69 -14.06
N TYR A 5 -17.75 -1.58 -12.78
CA TYR A 5 -18.45 -2.60 -12.00
C TYR A 5 -19.49 -1.99 -11.06
N THR A 6 -20.36 -2.82 -10.52
CA THR A 6 -21.32 -2.49 -9.47
C THR A 6 -20.93 -3.15 -8.15
N ARG A 7 -21.59 -2.80 -7.04
CA ARG A 7 -21.42 -3.51 -5.76
C ARG A 7 -21.53 -5.04 -5.90
N ALA A 8 -22.49 -5.51 -6.70
CA ALA A 8 -22.73 -6.93 -6.88
C ALA A 8 -21.66 -7.64 -7.70
N THR A 9 -20.97 -6.92 -8.60
CA THR A 9 -19.94 -7.47 -9.50
C THR A 9 -18.52 -7.09 -9.09
N ALA A 10 -18.37 -6.36 -7.98
CA ALA A 10 -17.07 -5.85 -7.52
C ALA A 10 -16.04 -6.96 -7.25
N LYS A 11 -16.48 -8.10 -6.72
CA LYS A 11 -15.60 -9.24 -6.45
C LYS A 11 -15.06 -9.89 -7.72
N ASP A 12 -15.93 -10.09 -8.71
CA ASP A 12 -15.53 -10.70 -9.98
C ASP A 12 -14.55 -9.77 -10.71
N TYR A 13 -14.86 -8.49 -10.75
CA TYR A 13 -13.97 -7.49 -11.33
C TYR A 13 -12.62 -7.45 -10.60
N ALA A 14 -12.62 -7.46 -9.26
CA ALA A 14 -11.38 -7.43 -8.48
C ALA A 14 -10.50 -8.67 -8.71
N ARG A 15 -11.09 -9.87 -8.84
CA ARG A 15 -10.31 -11.09 -9.15
C ARG A 15 -9.53 -10.98 -10.45
N GLU A 16 -10.05 -10.28 -11.44
CA GLU A 16 -9.41 -10.10 -12.74
C GLU A 16 -8.39 -8.95 -12.73
N HIS A 17 -8.66 -7.86 -12.00
CA HIS A 17 -7.96 -6.59 -12.14
C HIS A 17 -7.11 -6.20 -10.92
N LEU A 18 -7.51 -6.57 -9.69
CA LEU A 18 -6.77 -6.24 -8.46
C LEU A 18 -5.66 -7.28 -8.23
N ARG A 19 -4.54 -7.11 -8.92
CA ARG A 19 -3.40 -8.05 -8.92
C ARG A 19 -2.09 -7.32 -9.16
N GLY A 20 -0.97 -8.03 -9.00
CA GLY A 20 0.38 -7.50 -9.22
C GLY A 20 0.96 -6.82 -8.00
N ILE A 21 1.88 -5.91 -8.24
CA ILE A 21 2.61 -5.18 -7.21
C ILE A 21 1.99 -3.80 -7.02
N TRP A 22 1.44 -3.57 -5.83
CA TRP A 22 0.87 -2.28 -5.45
C TRP A 22 1.72 -1.61 -4.37
N ALA A 23 2.03 -0.34 -4.54
CA ALA A 23 2.84 0.43 -3.61
C ALA A 23 1.98 1.31 -2.71
N ALA A 24 2.33 1.39 -1.43
CA ALA A 24 1.75 2.39 -0.53
C ALA A 24 2.51 3.71 -0.71
N ALA A 25 1.90 4.64 -1.41
CA ALA A 25 2.49 5.92 -1.76
C ALA A 25 2.85 6.72 -0.50
N MET A 26 4.08 7.20 -0.45
CA MET A 26 4.50 8.21 0.53
C MET A 26 4.17 9.60 0.00
N THR A 27 3.73 10.48 0.90
CA THR A 27 3.39 11.87 0.57
C THR A 27 4.63 12.75 0.66
N PRO A 28 5.10 13.36 -0.45
CA PRO A 28 6.20 14.30 -0.38
C PRO A 28 5.71 15.66 0.11
N PHE A 29 6.54 16.32 0.92
CA PHE A 29 6.29 17.66 1.42
C PHE A 29 7.42 18.62 1.03
N LEU A 30 7.06 19.87 0.82
CA LEU A 30 8.02 20.97 0.67
C LEU A 30 8.64 21.34 2.04
N PRO A 31 9.74 22.11 2.07
CA PRO A 31 10.37 22.49 3.34
C PRO A 31 9.46 23.24 4.33
N ASP A 32 8.44 23.91 3.83
CA ASP A 32 7.41 24.60 4.63
C ASP A 32 6.28 23.67 5.11
N LEU A 33 6.42 22.36 4.87
CA LEU A 33 5.46 21.30 5.18
C LEU A 33 4.19 21.32 4.32
N SER A 34 4.06 22.15 3.30
CA SER A 34 2.99 22.04 2.32
C SER A 34 3.16 20.80 1.43
N LEU A 35 2.08 20.36 0.76
CA LEU A 35 2.17 19.22 -0.18
C LEU A 35 3.07 19.56 -1.37
N ASP A 36 4.04 18.72 -1.68
CA ASP A 36 4.74 18.76 -2.97
C ASP A 36 3.94 17.99 -4.03
N GLU A 37 2.88 18.63 -4.54
CA GLU A 37 2.04 18.01 -5.58
C GLU A 37 2.83 17.65 -6.84
N ALA A 38 3.78 18.52 -7.24
CA ALA A 38 4.61 18.28 -8.42
C ALA A 38 5.54 17.07 -8.20
N GLY A 39 6.16 16.96 -7.03
CA GLY A 39 6.96 15.81 -6.63
C GLY A 39 6.14 14.54 -6.56
N PHE A 40 4.93 14.60 -6.01
CA PHE A 40 4.03 13.45 -5.94
C PHE A 40 3.67 12.93 -7.34
N ARG A 41 3.33 13.82 -8.28
CA ARG A 41 3.07 13.46 -9.67
C ARG A 41 4.30 12.82 -10.35
N ARG A 42 5.51 13.39 -10.15
CA ARG A 42 6.75 12.79 -10.67
C ARG A 42 6.98 11.39 -10.13
N ASN A 43 6.78 11.18 -8.81
CA ASN A 43 6.91 9.86 -8.21
C ASN A 43 5.93 8.85 -8.81
N LEU A 44 4.64 9.20 -8.92
CA LEU A 44 3.62 8.33 -9.50
C LEU A 44 3.96 7.92 -10.93
N ARG A 45 4.38 8.86 -11.78
CA ARG A 45 4.81 8.58 -13.16
C ARG A 45 6.01 7.63 -13.18
N HIS A 46 7.02 7.92 -12.37
CA HIS A 46 8.19 7.05 -12.21
C HIS A 46 7.81 5.63 -11.78
N TRP A 47 6.97 5.50 -10.76
CA TRP A 47 6.54 4.19 -10.27
C TRP A 47 5.77 3.39 -11.31
N PHE A 48 4.88 4.02 -12.05
CA PHE A 48 4.07 3.36 -13.05
C PHE A 48 4.86 2.98 -14.32
N HIS A 49 5.69 3.89 -14.83
CA HIS A 49 6.36 3.70 -16.11
C HIS A 49 7.73 3.04 -15.98
N ASP A 50 8.52 3.46 -15.00
CA ASP A 50 9.90 3.00 -14.89
C ASP A 50 10.01 1.75 -13.98
N LEU A 51 9.28 1.68 -12.88
CA LEU A 51 9.36 0.56 -11.93
C LEU A 51 8.34 -0.56 -12.18
N GLY A 52 7.38 -0.35 -13.08
CA GLY A 52 6.36 -1.36 -13.41
C GLY A 52 5.39 -1.67 -12.25
N ILE A 53 5.11 -0.68 -11.40
CA ILE A 53 4.12 -0.82 -10.32
C ILE A 53 2.71 -0.84 -10.93
N ASP A 54 1.90 -1.84 -10.55
CA ASP A 54 0.59 -2.09 -11.14
C ASP A 54 -0.50 -1.17 -10.59
N GLY A 55 -0.36 -0.72 -9.35
CA GLY A 55 -1.28 0.22 -8.73
C GLY A 55 -0.71 0.88 -7.48
N VAL A 56 -1.38 1.90 -7.00
CA VAL A 56 -0.97 2.64 -5.79
C VAL A 56 -2.06 2.68 -4.74
N PHE A 57 -1.63 2.61 -3.49
CA PHE A 57 -2.43 2.84 -2.30
C PHE A 57 -2.08 4.23 -1.76
N VAL A 58 -3.03 5.15 -1.79
CA VAL A 58 -2.82 6.56 -1.49
C VAL A 58 -3.47 6.97 -0.17
N ALA A 59 -2.89 7.96 0.50
CA ALA A 59 -3.33 8.51 1.78
C ALA A 59 -3.48 7.45 2.88
N GLY A 60 -2.62 6.42 2.86
CA GLY A 60 -2.52 5.44 3.94
C GLY A 60 -1.49 5.82 4.99
N LYS A 61 -1.07 4.85 5.82
CA LYS A 61 -0.10 5.05 6.89
C LYS A 61 1.24 5.59 6.37
N GLN A 62 1.79 5.00 5.29
CA GLN A 62 3.02 5.48 4.66
C GLN A 62 2.87 6.89 4.08
N GLY A 63 1.67 7.26 3.66
CA GLY A 63 1.34 8.62 3.19
C GLY A 63 1.05 9.61 4.31
N GLU A 64 1.31 9.26 5.57
CA GLU A 64 1.14 10.13 6.73
C GLU A 64 -0.30 10.68 6.87
N PHE A 65 -1.34 9.86 6.58
CA PHE A 65 -2.74 10.31 6.56
C PHE A 65 -3.19 10.99 7.86
N TYR A 66 -2.63 10.60 8.99
CA TYR A 66 -2.89 11.17 10.31
C TYR A 66 -2.34 12.60 10.49
N ALA A 67 -1.45 13.05 9.59
CA ALA A 67 -0.88 14.40 9.58
C ALA A 67 -1.42 15.26 8.42
N LEU A 68 -2.39 14.73 7.65
CA LEU A 68 -3.02 15.41 6.53
C LEU A 68 -4.40 15.94 6.94
N SER A 69 -4.74 17.13 6.47
CA SER A 69 -6.12 17.60 6.52
C SER A 69 -7.03 16.76 5.61
N LEU A 70 -8.34 16.83 5.82
CA LEU A 70 -9.31 16.15 4.99
C LEU A 70 -9.19 16.56 3.52
N GLU A 71 -9.00 17.85 3.26
CA GLU A 71 -8.85 18.37 1.91
C GLU A 71 -7.55 17.92 1.24
N GLU A 72 -6.43 17.84 1.98
CA GLU A 72 -5.19 17.29 1.46
C GLU A 72 -5.32 15.80 1.13
N ARG A 73 -6.04 15.04 1.95
CA ARG A 73 -6.32 13.63 1.66
C ARG A 73 -7.11 13.46 0.38
N LYS A 74 -8.17 14.27 0.17
CA LYS A 74 -8.95 14.30 -1.07
C LYS A 74 -8.09 14.73 -2.25
N ARG A 75 -7.27 15.77 -2.09
CA ARG A 75 -6.38 16.25 -3.15
C ARG A 75 -5.38 15.20 -3.62
N LEU A 76 -4.80 14.42 -2.71
CA LEU A 76 -3.91 13.29 -3.05
C LEU A 76 -4.65 12.18 -3.82
N CYS A 77 -5.93 11.93 -3.50
CA CYS A 77 -6.78 11.03 -4.27
C CYS A 77 -6.93 11.51 -5.72
N ASP A 78 -7.29 12.77 -5.91
CA ASP A 78 -7.51 13.36 -7.23
C ASP A 78 -6.25 13.27 -8.09
N ILE A 79 -5.09 13.67 -7.54
CA ILE A 79 -3.79 13.58 -8.22
C ILE A 79 -3.47 12.14 -8.60
N ALA A 80 -3.65 11.19 -7.68
CA ALA A 80 -3.32 9.80 -7.95
C ALA A 80 -4.21 9.21 -9.05
N VAL A 81 -5.51 9.51 -9.04
CA VAL A 81 -6.45 9.06 -10.06
C VAL A 81 -6.12 9.67 -11.44
N GLU A 82 -5.78 10.95 -11.49
CA GLU A 82 -5.34 11.60 -12.74
C GLU A 82 -4.11 10.90 -13.35
N GLU A 83 -3.06 10.69 -12.55
CA GLU A 83 -1.79 10.10 -13.02
C GLU A 83 -1.94 8.60 -13.33
N ALA A 84 -2.68 7.86 -12.52
CA ALA A 84 -2.92 6.43 -12.76
C ALA A 84 -3.74 6.20 -14.03
N ARG A 85 -4.77 7.02 -14.27
CA ARG A 85 -5.57 6.97 -15.50
C ARG A 85 -4.71 7.21 -16.75
N ALA A 86 -3.83 8.22 -16.71
CA ALA A 86 -2.90 8.51 -17.80
C ALA A 86 -1.94 7.32 -18.08
N ALA A 87 -1.53 6.61 -17.02
CA ALA A 87 -0.66 5.45 -17.10
C ALA A 87 -1.40 4.11 -17.34
N ARG A 88 -2.73 4.11 -17.39
CA ARG A 88 -3.59 2.90 -17.39
C ARG A 88 -3.30 1.99 -16.20
N ARG A 89 -3.15 2.60 -15.04
CA ARG A 89 -2.95 1.95 -13.74
C ARG A 89 -4.13 2.22 -12.82
N GLN A 90 -4.15 1.57 -11.68
CA GLN A 90 -5.26 1.62 -10.74
C GLN A 90 -4.88 2.29 -9.42
N VAL A 91 -5.88 2.80 -8.72
CA VAL A 91 -5.76 3.45 -7.42
C VAL A 91 -6.65 2.77 -6.39
N ILE A 92 -6.06 2.42 -5.25
CA ILE A 92 -6.81 2.14 -4.03
C ILE A 92 -6.59 3.31 -3.06
N TYR A 93 -7.67 3.91 -2.59
CA TYR A 93 -7.63 5.08 -1.74
C TYR A 93 -7.96 4.76 -0.29
N SER A 94 -7.21 5.32 0.66
CA SER A 94 -7.52 5.15 2.09
C SER A 94 -8.68 6.04 2.52
N ALA A 95 -9.82 5.44 2.76
CA ALA A 95 -10.94 6.09 3.42
C ALA A 95 -10.92 5.90 4.95
N SER A 96 -9.78 5.49 5.51
CA SER A 96 -9.65 5.13 6.93
C SER A 96 -9.74 6.35 7.84
N ASP A 97 -10.62 6.31 8.82
CA ASP A 97 -10.74 7.30 9.89
C ASP A 97 -11.40 6.66 11.11
N GLN A 98 -11.31 7.32 12.28
CA GLN A 98 -12.04 6.90 13.50
C GLN A 98 -13.50 7.36 13.45
N ASN A 99 -13.79 8.44 12.72
CA ASN A 99 -15.15 8.96 12.54
C ASN A 99 -15.79 8.33 11.30
N MET A 100 -16.89 7.60 11.48
CA MET A 100 -17.64 6.94 10.41
C MET A 100 -18.10 7.92 9.32
N ASP A 101 -18.51 9.14 9.67
CA ASP A 101 -18.97 10.11 8.68
C ASP A 101 -17.81 10.57 7.77
N VAL A 102 -16.60 10.69 8.33
CA VAL A 102 -15.38 10.98 7.56
C VAL A 102 -15.02 9.79 6.65
N VAL A 103 -15.15 8.56 7.13
CA VAL A 103 -14.94 7.36 6.29
C VAL A 103 -15.87 7.37 5.08
N ILE A 104 -17.16 7.64 5.31
CA ILE A 104 -18.18 7.71 4.25
C ILE A 104 -17.92 8.87 3.29
N GLU A 105 -17.55 10.03 3.81
CA GLU A 105 -17.21 11.22 3.00
C GLU A 105 -16.02 10.92 2.07
N LEU A 106 -14.95 10.33 2.61
CA LEU A 106 -13.75 9.95 1.83
C LEU A 106 -14.06 8.85 0.80
N ALA A 107 -14.90 7.87 1.16
CA ALA A 107 -15.31 6.82 0.24
C ALA A 107 -16.11 7.38 -0.95
N ARG A 108 -17.03 8.30 -0.69
CA ARG A 108 -17.81 9.00 -1.73
C ARG A 108 -16.95 9.90 -2.60
N HIS A 109 -15.99 10.62 -1.99
CA HIS A 109 -15.03 11.42 -2.75
C HIS A 109 -14.21 10.55 -3.71
N ALA A 110 -13.66 9.42 -3.20
CA ALA A 110 -12.90 8.47 -4.01
C ALA A 110 -13.72 7.93 -5.21
N GLU A 111 -15.00 7.59 -4.97
CA GLU A 111 -15.92 7.15 -6.01
C GLU A 111 -16.17 8.25 -7.06
N ALA A 112 -16.43 9.48 -6.62
CA ALA A 112 -16.62 10.62 -7.51
C ALA A 112 -15.36 10.98 -8.32
N ALA A 113 -14.18 10.91 -7.71
CA ALA A 113 -12.89 11.12 -8.37
C ALA A 113 -12.58 10.02 -9.39
N GLY A 114 -13.12 8.82 -9.20
CA GLY A 114 -12.92 7.66 -10.06
C GLY A 114 -11.73 6.78 -9.63
N ALA A 115 -11.48 6.68 -8.33
CA ALA A 115 -10.62 5.64 -7.77
C ALA A 115 -11.21 4.25 -8.05
N ASP A 116 -10.36 3.23 -8.16
CA ASP A 116 -10.81 1.88 -8.49
C ASP A 116 -11.34 1.13 -7.26
N TYR A 117 -10.73 1.37 -6.11
CA TYR A 117 -11.08 0.73 -4.82
C TYR A 117 -10.84 1.70 -3.66
N ILE A 118 -11.40 1.36 -2.51
CA ILE A 118 -11.01 1.97 -1.23
C ILE A 118 -10.42 0.90 -0.30
N VAL A 119 -9.56 1.35 0.62
CA VAL A 119 -9.13 0.53 1.75
C VAL A 119 -9.56 1.20 3.05
N VAL A 120 -10.07 0.40 3.98
CA VAL A 120 -10.56 0.89 5.26
C VAL A 120 -9.93 0.09 6.39
N HIS A 121 -9.21 0.78 7.25
CA HIS A 121 -8.64 0.24 8.47
C HIS A 121 -9.74 -0.03 9.49
N ALA A 122 -9.68 -1.15 10.19
CA ALA A 122 -10.55 -1.37 11.34
C ALA A 122 -10.33 -0.25 12.37
N PRO A 123 -11.40 0.39 12.88
CA PRO A 123 -11.25 1.49 13.83
C PRO A 123 -10.66 1.00 15.16
N VAL A 124 -10.02 1.90 15.90
CA VAL A 124 -9.54 1.61 17.24
C VAL A 124 -10.73 1.65 18.21
N LEU A 125 -11.09 0.50 18.78
CA LEU A 125 -12.29 0.33 19.61
C LEU A 125 -11.90 0.12 21.08
N HIS A 126 -11.46 1.17 21.73
CA HIS A 126 -10.91 1.10 23.09
C HIS A 126 -11.87 0.54 24.16
N PHE A 127 -13.19 0.69 24.00
CA PHE A 127 -14.20 0.34 24.99
C PHE A 127 -15.10 -0.82 24.57
N VAL A 128 -14.83 -1.43 23.42
CA VAL A 128 -15.63 -2.54 22.88
C VAL A 128 -14.95 -3.86 23.21
N HIS A 129 -15.66 -4.74 23.92
CA HIS A 129 -15.14 -6.07 24.28
C HIS A 129 -15.44 -7.12 23.23
N ASP A 130 -16.59 -7.02 22.56
CA ASP A 130 -16.95 -7.85 21.41
C ASP A 130 -16.82 -7.02 20.12
N HIS A 131 -15.78 -7.31 19.36
CA HIS A 131 -15.48 -6.60 18.11
C HIS A 131 -16.21 -7.20 16.89
N ALA A 132 -16.70 -8.43 16.99
CA ALA A 132 -17.20 -9.15 15.82
C ALA A 132 -18.43 -8.47 15.20
N ASP A 133 -19.48 -8.27 15.98
CA ASP A 133 -20.72 -7.64 15.48
C ASP A 133 -20.51 -6.16 15.16
N THR A 134 -19.68 -5.47 15.95
CA THR A 134 -19.33 -4.07 15.66
C THR A 134 -18.63 -3.93 14.32
N LEU A 135 -17.65 -4.78 14.01
CA LEU A 135 -16.91 -4.74 12.74
C LEU A 135 -17.76 -5.22 11.55
N ARG A 136 -18.64 -6.20 11.75
CA ARG A 136 -19.62 -6.58 10.73
C ARG A 136 -20.53 -5.40 10.36
N ALA A 137 -21.12 -4.74 11.35
CA ALA A 137 -21.95 -3.55 11.16
C ALA A 137 -21.17 -2.39 10.52
N TYR A 138 -19.91 -2.19 10.95
CA TYR A 138 -19.01 -1.17 10.39
C TYR A 138 -18.79 -1.34 8.90
N TYR A 139 -18.34 -2.52 8.45
CA TYR A 139 -18.08 -2.76 7.04
C TYR A 139 -19.36 -2.85 6.20
N ALA A 140 -20.48 -3.35 6.77
CA ALA A 140 -21.78 -3.33 6.10
C ALA A 140 -22.21 -1.89 5.77
N ARG A 141 -22.12 -0.98 6.75
CA ARG A 141 -22.48 0.42 6.55
C ARG A 141 -21.62 1.13 5.51
N ILE A 142 -20.31 0.86 5.49
CA ILE A 142 -19.42 1.41 4.45
C ILE A 142 -19.79 0.81 3.09
N GLY A 143 -20.04 -0.47 3.02
CA GLY A 143 -20.45 -1.15 1.80
C GLY A 143 -21.76 -0.61 1.22
N GLU A 144 -22.68 -0.13 2.04
CA GLU A 144 -23.92 0.54 1.61
C GLU A 144 -23.67 1.97 1.11
N ALA A 145 -22.64 2.63 1.60
CA ALA A 145 -22.37 4.05 1.34
C ALA A 145 -21.64 4.32 0.02
N THR A 146 -21.00 3.30 -0.59
CA THR A 146 -20.25 3.42 -1.85
C THR A 146 -20.44 2.22 -2.77
N GLY A 147 -20.32 2.46 -4.07
CA GLY A 147 -20.25 1.41 -5.09
C GLY A 147 -18.88 0.78 -5.24
N LEU A 148 -17.82 1.38 -4.67
CA LEU A 148 -16.45 0.90 -4.80
C LEU A 148 -16.21 -0.43 -4.08
N GLY A 149 -15.31 -1.22 -4.64
CA GLY A 149 -14.73 -2.39 -3.98
C GLY A 149 -13.92 -1.96 -2.75
N ILE A 150 -14.14 -2.65 -1.63
CA ILE A 150 -13.54 -2.34 -0.34
C ILE A 150 -12.46 -3.39 -0.03
N ALA A 151 -11.24 -2.94 0.22
CA ALA A 151 -10.24 -3.73 0.92
C ALA A 151 -10.34 -3.44 2.42
N MET A 152 -10.61 -4.45 3.21
CA MET A 152 -10.44 -4.36 4.67
C MET A 152 -8.95 -4.20 5.00
N TRP A 153 -8.66 -3.59 6.15
CA TRP A 153 -7.30 -3.54 6.65
C TRP A 153 -7.27 -3.88 8.13
N SER A 154 -6.67 -5.03 8.45
CA SER A 154 -6.41 -5.45 9.83
C SER A 154 -4.91 -5.36 10.12
N HIS A 155 -4.58 -4.62 11.16
CA HIS A 155 -3.21 -4.32 11.56
C HIS A 155 -3.12 -4.21 13.09
N PRO A 156 -2.00 -4.57 13.73
CA PRO A 156 -1.83 -4.43 15.19
C PRO A 156 -2.13 -3.03 15.75
N ASP A 157 -1.94 -1.98 14.93
CA ASP A 157 -2.19 -0.59 15.33
C ASP A 157 -3.65 -0.29 15.72
N SER A 158 -4.60 -1.12 15.29
CA SER A 158 -6.01 -0.99 15.75
C SER A 158 -6.24 -1.55 17.16
N GLY A 159 -5.22 -2.16 17.77
CA GLY A 159 -5.34 -2.83 19.05
C GLY A 159 -6.09 -4.17 19.00
N TYR A 160 -6.53 -4.58 17.79
CA TYR A 160 -7.26 -5.81 17.56
C TYR A 160 -6.92 -6.40 16.20
N LEU A 161 -6.53 -7.66 16.17
CA LEU A 161 -6.38 -8.41 14.93
C LEU A 161 -7.67 -9.18 14.63
N MET A 162 -8.30 -8.88 13.51
CA MET A 162 -9.53 -9.55 13.08
C MET A 162 -9.24 -11.03 12.85
N PRO A 163 -9.98 -11.96 13.50
CA PRO A 163 -9.82 -13.39 13.23
C PRO A 163 -10.17 -13.76 11.79
N PRO A 164 -9.55 -14.81 11.21
CA PRO A 164 -9.85 -15.26 9.85
C PRO A 164 -11.34 -15.50 9.58
N GLU A 165 -12.05 -16.09 10.54
CA GLU A 165 -13.48 -16.40 10.44
C GLU A 165 -14.33 -15.13 10.36
N LEU A 166 -13.98 -14.09 11.12
CA LEU A 166 -14.65 -12.79 11.07
C LEU A 166 -14.43 -12.13 9.71
N CYS A 167 -13.19 -12.12 9.22
CA CYS A 167 -12.88 -11.57 7.90
C CYS A 167 -13.65 -12.30 6.79
N ALA A 168 -13.70 -13.63 6.85
CA ALA A 168 -14.46 -14.46 5.90
C ALA A 168 -15.97 -14.18 5.96
N THR A 169 -16.51 -13.98 7.18
CA THR A 169 -17.93 -13.66 7.39
C THR A 169 -18.27 -12.31 6.78
N ILE A 170 -17.50 -11.27 7.09
CA ILE A 170 -17.69 -9.92 6.53
C ILE A 170 -17.62 -9.96 4.99
N ALA A 171 -16.64 -10.68 4.45
CA ALA A 171 -16.52 -10.81 3.00
C ALA A 171 -17.73 -11.49 2.33
N ARG A 172 -18.41 -12.41 3.01
CA ARG A 172 -19.62 -13.06 2.48
C ARG A 172 -20.85 -12.16 2.61
N GLU A 173 -20.97 -11.44 3.71
CA GLU A 173 -22.13 -10.58 4.02
C GLU A 173 -22.12 -9.25 3.25
N VAL A 174 -20.94 -8.70 2.95
CA VAL A 174 -20.81 -7.41 2.28
C VAL A 174 -20.39 -7.62 0.82
N PRO A 175 -21.29 -7.42 -0.16
CA PRO A 175 -21.05 -7.77 -1.56
C PRO A 175 -19.79 -7.13 -2.17
N ASN A 176 -19.50 -5.89 -1.80
CA ASN A 176 -18.35 -5.14 -2.33
C ASN A 176 -17.09 -5.14 -1.42
N VAL A 177 -17.02 -6.01 -0.41
CA VAL A 177 -15.74 -6.33 0.25
C VAL A 177 -15.00 -7.34 -0.62
N VAL A 178 -13.93 -6.88 -1.29
CA VAL A 178 -13.23 -7.62 -2.35
C VAL A 178 -11.85 -8.12 -1.93
N ALA A 179 -11.21 -7.45 -0.98
CA ALA A 179 -9.84 -7.77 -0.56
C ALA A 179 -9.61 -7.47 0.92
N ILE A 180 -8.49 -7.94 1.43
CA ILE A 180 -7.99 -7.55 2.74
C ILE A 180 -6.47 -7.34 2.71
N LYS A 181 -6.02 -6.22 3.27
CA LYS A 181 -4.64 -6.00 3.70
C LYS A 181 -4.49 -6.55 5.11
N TYR A 182 -3.93 -7.75 5.22
CA TYR A 182 -3.97 -8.54 6.44
C TYR A 182 -2.56 -8.64 7.05
N SER A 183 -2.22 -7.64 7.87
CA SER A 183 -0.91 -7.53 8.53
C SER A 183 -0.89 -8.32 9.85
N VAL A 184 -0.92 -9.64 9.74
CA VAL A 184 -1.03 -10.61 10.82
C VAL A 184 0.01 -11.72 10.65
N PRO A 185 0.26 -12.58 11.66
CA PRO A 185 1.12 -13.75 11.51
C PRO A 185 0.66 -14.69 10.38
N ARG A 186 1.64 -15.32 9.71
CA ARG A 186 1.40 -16.21 8.56
C ARG A 186 0.30 -17.24 8.77
N PRO A 187 0.17 -17.95 9.92
CA PRO A 187 -0.91 -18.92 10.12
C PRO A 187 -2.31 -18.32 9.94
N MET A 188 -2.51 -17.06 10.37
CA MET A 188 -3.82 -16.39 10.26
C MET A 188 -4.16 -16.05 8.81
N TYR A 189 -3.22 -15.49 8.04
CA TYR A 189 -3.54 -15.15 6.65
C TYR A 189 -3.60 -16.39 5.73
N ALA A 190 -2.84 -17.42 6.03
CA ALA A 190 -2.95 -18.70 5.33
C ALA A 190 -4.31 -19.35 5.59
N GLU A 191 -4.78 -19.32 6.84
CA GLU A 191 -6.13 -19.83 7.19
C GLU A 191 -7.23 -19.01 6.52
N LEU A 192 -7.13 -17.68 6.49
CA LEU A 192 -8.10 -16.84 5.77
C LEU A 192 -8.10 -17.14 4.27
N THR A 193 -6.94 -17.36 3.66
CA THR A 193 -6.84 -17.75 2.25
C THR A 193 -7.58 -19.08 2.00
N ARG A 194 -7.45 -20.05 2.91
CA ARG A 194 -8.17 -21.32 2.83
C ARG A 194 -9.70 -21.17 3.02
N LEU A 195 -10.12 -20.29 3.95
CA LEU A 195 -11.52 -20.10 4.30
C LEU A 195 -12.31 -19.27 3.27
N ALA A 196 -11.68 -18.31 2.64
CA ALA A 196 -12.36 -17.29 1.85
C ALA A 196 -11.63 -16.86 0.57
N GLY A 197 -10.60 -17.58 0.13
CA GLY A 197 -9.85 -17.23 -1.08
C GLY A 197 -10.67 -17.23 -2.38
N ASP A 198 -11.84 -17.86 -2.35
CA ASP A 198 -12.83 -17.81 -3.43
C ASP A 198 -13.70 -16.54 -3.42
N ALA A 199 -13.81 -15.85 -2.28
CA ALA A 199 -14.66 -14.68 -2.08
C ALA A 199 -13.88 -13.39 -1.74
N LEU A 200 -12.61 -13.52 -1.34
CA LEU A 200 -11.81 -12.43 -0.80
C LEU A 200 -10.34 -12.56 -1.26
N ILE A 201 -9.79 -11.51 -1.85
CA ILE A 201 -8.36 -11.45 -2.16
C ILE A 201 -7.60 -11.15 -0.87
N VAL A 202 -6.81 -12.12 -0.40
CA VAL A 202 -5.98 -11.97 0.80
C VAL A 202 -4.59 -11.50 0.39
N SER A 203 -4.06 -10.49 1.10
CA SER A 203 -2.71 -9.97 0.88
C SER A 203 -2.11 -9.42 2.16
N THR A 204 -0.79 -9.36 2.22
CA THR A 204 -0.03 -8.73 3.31
C THR A 204 0.91 -7.65 2.77
N ALA A 205 1.41 -6.81 3.67
CA ALA A 205 2.39 -5.77 3.36
C ALA A 205 3.85 -6.23 3.47
N SER A 206 4.10 -7.50 3.82
CA SER A 206 5.45 -8.07 3.95
C SER A 206 6.01 -8.43 2.59
N GLU A 207 7.01 -7.68 2.13
CA GLU A 207 7.72 -8.00 0.89
C GLU A 207 8.60 -9.24 1.06
N GLU A 208 9.16 -9.45 2.24
CA GLU A 208 9.98 -10.63 2.56
C GLU A 208 9.21 -11.95 2.38
N GLU A 209 7.87 -11.93 2.59
CA GLU A 209 6.98 -13.10 2.45
C GLU A 209 6.32 -13.20 1.07
N TRP A 210 6.47 -12.18 0.21
CA TRP A 210 5.70 -12.09 -1.02
C TRP A 210 5.94 -13.25 -1.98
N LEU A 211 7.20 -13.62 -2.21
CA LEU A 211 7.54 -14.75 -3.08
C LEU A 211 6.95 -16.06 -2.58
N ASP A 212 7.09 -16.36 -1.28
CA ASP A 212 6.56 -17.58 -0.69
C ASP A 212 5.03 -17.61 -0.74
N ASN A 213 4.38 -16.44 -0.57
CA ASN A 213 2.93 -16.34 -0.68
C ASN A 213 2.43 -16.57 -2.12
N ILE A 214 3.19 -16.17 -3.15
CA ILE A 214 2.88 -16.57 -4.53
C ILE A 214 2.99 -18.09 -4.71
N LEU A 215 4.11 -18.65 -4.29
CA LEU A 215 4.46 -20.04 -4.59
C LEU A 215 3.64 -21.05 -3.78
N GLU A 216 3.33 -20.74 -2.52
CA GLU A 216 2.68 -21.67 -1.59
C GLU A 216 1.18 -21.43 -1.43
N LEU A 217 0.72 -20.15 -1.52
CA LEU A 217 -0.68 -19.78 -1.32
C LEU A 217 -1.38 -19.36 -2.63
N GLY A 218 -0.65 -19.31 -3.74
CA GLY A 218 -1.21 -18.91 -5.04
C GLY A 218 -1.63 -17.44 -5.11
N TRP A 219 -1.06 -16.59 -4.26
CA TRP A 219 -1.42 -15.18 -4.22
C TRP A 219 -1.02 -14.45 -5.50
N ARG A 220 -1.82 -13.49 -5.89
CA ARG A 220 -1.59 -12.66 -7.10
C ARG A 220 -1.53 -11.18 -6.82
N LEU A 221 -1.74 -10.75 -5.59
CA LEU A 221 -1.74 -9.35 -5.16
C LEU A 221 -0.75 -9.13 -4.03
N TYR A 222 0.19 -8.21 -4.21
CA TYR A 222 0.95 -7.59 -3.15
C TYR A 222 0.31 -6.25 -2.78
N LEU A 223 -0.37 -6.19 -1.63
CA LEU A 223 -1.10 -5.01 -1.16
C LEU A 223 -0.59 -4.60 0.22
N CYS A 224 0.09 -3.67 0.42
CA CYS A 224 1.09 -2.84 -0.23
C CYS A 224 1.89 -2.16 0.87
N SER A 225 3.11 -1.85 0.61
CA SER A 225 3.95 -1.01 1.47
C SER A 225 4.95 -0.23 0.59
N ALA A 226 5.95 0.39 1.18
CA ALA A 226 6.93 1.17 0.43
C ALA A 226 7.99 0.35 -0.37
N PRO A 227 8.33 -0.94 -0.05
CA PRO A 227 9.34 -1.68 -0.78
C PRO A 227 9.30 -1.58 -2.31
N PRO A 228 8.15 -1.63 -3.00
CA PRO A 228 8.14 -1.59 -4.46
C PRO A 228 8.89 -0.41 -5.09
N PHE A 229 8.94 0.74 -4.44
CA PHE A 229 9.71 1.89 -4.92
C PHE A 229 10.99 2.19 -4.12
N LEU A 230 11.27 1.41 -3.07
CA LEU A 230 12.49 1.52 -2.29
C LEU A 230 13.56 0.47 -2.65
N LEU A 231 13.13 -0.66 -3.23
CA LEU A 231 14.01 -1.79 -3.59
C LEU A 231 14.32 -1.86 -5.08
N GLN A 232 13.88 -0.87 -5.86
CA GLN A 232 13.98 -0.89 -7.33
C GLN A 232 14.44 0.46 -7.87
N THR A 233 15.09 0.40 -9.05
CA THR A 233 15.36 1.54 -9.92
C THR A 233 14.86 1.23 -11.34
N ALA A 234 14.93 2.17 -12.26
CA ALA A 234 14.56 1.92 -13.65
C ALA A 234 15.42 0.82 -14.30
N GLU A 235 16.68 0.70 -13.89
CA GLU A 235 17.67 -0.26 -14.40
C GLU A 235 17.70 -1.57 -13.58
N ASP A 236 17.18 -1.56 -12.35
CA ASP A 236 17.18 -2.71 -11.43
C ASP A 236 15.78 -2.94 -10.87
N ARG A 237 15.01 -3.77 -11.54
CA ARG A 237 13.62 -4.07 -11.15
C ARG A 237 13.47 -5.48 -10.57
N ARG A 238 14.45 -5.94 -9.79
CA ARG A 238 14.46 -7.30 -9.26
C ARG A 238 13.20 -7.71 -8.51
N MET A 239 12.50 -6.79 -7.83
CA MET A 239 11.20 -7.12 -7.21
C MET A 239 10.14 -7.43 -8.28
N ARG A 240 10.08 -6.68 -9.37
CA ARG A 240 9.21 -6.97 -10.50
C ARG A 240 9.61 -8.28 -11.17
N ASP A 241 10.90 -8.46 -11.44
CA ASP A 241 11.42 -9.60 -12.17
C ASP A 241 11.16 -10.93 -11.44
N TYR A 242 11.41 -11.01 -10.11
CA TYR A 242 11.10 -12.25 -9.39
C TYR A 242 9.59 -12.49 -9.29
N THR A 243 8.78 -11.44 -9.20
CA THR A 243 7.32 -11.57 -9.19
C THR A 243 6.83 -12.14 -10.51
N ASP A 244 7.31 -11.61 -11.65
CA ASP A 244 6.95 -12.10 -12.98
C ASP A 244 7.43 -13.53 -13.23
N ALA A 245 8.63 -13.87 -12.77
CA ALA A 245 9.14 -15.24 -12.83
C ALA A 245 8.27 -16.21 -12.02
N ALA A 246 7.86 -15.79 -10.80
CA ALA A 246 6.99 -16.61 -9.96
C ALA A 246 5.60 -16.78 -10.58
N PHE A 247 4.99 -15.73 -11.12
CA PHE A 247 3.71 -15.81 -11.81
C PHE A 247 3.74 -16.68 -13.07
N ALA A 248 4.91 -16.76 -13.72
CA ALA A 248 5.16 -17.63 -14.86
C ALA A 248 5.52 -19.07 -14.48
N GLY A 249 5.50 -19.44 -13.20
CA GLY A 249 5.83 -20.76 -12.70
C GLY A 249 7.33 -21.07 -12.66
N ARG A 250 8.20 -20.09 -12.89
CA ARG A 250 9.66 -20.25 -12.86
C ARG A 250 10.22 -20.06 -11.44
N ALA A 251 9.83 -20.96 -10.52
CA ALA A 251 10.08 -20.82 -9.09
C ALA A 251 11.56 -20.68 -8.72
N GLU A 252 12.45 -21.49 -9.31
CA GLU A 252 13.90 -21.43 -9.01
C GLU A 252 14.54 -20.12 -9.49
N GLU A 253 14.12 -19.61 -10.64
CA GLU A 253 14.56 -18.32 -11.13
C GLU A 253 14.08 -17.21 -10.19
N ALA A 254 12.81 -17.22 -9.78
CA ALA A 254 12.23 -16.28 -8.85
C ALA A 254 12.97 -16.27 -7.51
N ARG A 255 13.27 -17.44 -6.94
CA ARG A 255 14.05 -17.56 -5.70
C ARG A 255 15.45 -16.97 -5.84
N ARG A 256 16.15 -17.25 -6.93
CA ARG A 256 17.49 -16.71 -7.18
C ARG A 256 17.48 -15.18 -7.29
N ILE A 257 16.53 -14.62 -8.03
CA ILE A 257 16.39 -13.16 -8.17
C ILE A 257 16.03 -12.53 -6.81
N SER A 258 15.04 -13.06 -6.11
CA SER A 258 14.63 -12.56 -4.79
C SER A 258 15.77 -12.60 -3.78
N ALA A 259 16.55 -13.69 -3.73
CA ALA A 259 17.72 -13.81 -2.86
C ALA A 259 18.79 -12.74 -3.14
N SER A 260 18.93 -12.30 -4.39
CA SER A 260 19.87 -11.25 -4.76
C SER A 260 19.48 -9.86 -4.22
N LEU A 261 18.23 -9.66 -3.79
CA LEU A 261 17.75 -8.43 -3.11
C LEU A 261 18.10 -8.38 -1.62
N GLU A 262 18.57 -9.48 -1.04
CA GLU A 262 18.82 -9.55 0.41
C GLU A 262 19.77 -8.45 0.95
N PRO A 263 20.86 -8.05 0.25
CA PRO A 263 21.68 -6.93 0.70
C PRO A 263 20.89 -5.62 0.79
N VAL A 264 19.98 -5.34 -0.15
CA VAL A 264 19.14 -4.13 -0.17
C VAL A 264 18.14 -4.16 0.98
N ARG A 265 17.43 -5.28 1.18
CA ARG A 265 16.48 -5.48 2.29
C ARG A 265 17.15 -5.25 3.63
N ARG A 266 18.33 -5.86 3.82
CA ARG A 266 19.11 -5.74 5.07
C ARG A 266 19.55 -4.31 5.31
N ALA A 267 20.05 -3.61 4.30
CA ALA A 267 20.47 -2.22 4.41
C ALA A 267 19.30 -1.29 4.76
N LEU A 268 18.17 -1.45 4.07
CA LEU A 268 16.94 -0.69 4.35
C LEU A 268 16.43 -0.93 5.79
N LYS A 269 16.46 -2.18 6.26
CA LYS A 269 15.98 -2.57 7.59
C LYS A 269 16.94 -2.10 8.70
N SER A 270 18.24 -2.32 8.52
CA SER A 270 19.27 -2.01 9.54
C SER A 270 19.52 -0.51 9.71
N SER A 271 19.23 0.30 8.69
CA SER A 271 19.39 1.76 8.75
C SER A 271 18.20 2.49 9.36
N ARG A 272 17.16 1.77 9.78
CA ARG A 272 15.93 2.37 10.34
C ARG A 272 16.09 2.69 11.82
N PRO A 273 16.13 3.98 12.23
CA PRO A 273 16.12 4.34 13.64
C PRO A 273 14.79 3.97 14.30
N PRO A 274 14.78 3.59 15.59
CA PRO A 274 13.56 3.38 16.33
C PRO A 274 12.63 4.62 16.27
N GLY A 275 11.34 4.38 16.01
CA GLY A 275 10.32 5.42 15.98
C GLY A 275 10.32 6.36 14.76
N LYS A 276 11.25 6.18 13.80
CA LYS A 276 11.37 7.08 12.62
C LYS A 276 11.28 6.36 11.26
N PRO A 277 10.32 5.44 11.05
CA PRO A 277 10.28 4.67 9.82
C PRO A 277 10.04 5.54 8.58
N HIS A 278 9.16 6.55 8.67
CA HIS A 278 8.85 7.42 7.54
C HIS A 278 10.01 8.33 7.16
N ALA A 279 10.67 8.96 8.14
CA ALA A 279 11.83 9.81 7.89
C ALA A 279 12.98 9.02 7.24
N GLN A 280 13.22 7.77 7.69
CA GLN A 280 14.21 6.89 7.07
C GLN A 280 13.84 6.52 5.63
N GLN A 281 12.57 6.15 5.37
CA GLN A 281 12.12 5.81 4.03
C GLN A 281 12.17 7.02 3.09
N LYS A 282 11.84 8.22 3.56
CA LYS A 282 11.97 9.46 2.79
C LYS A 282 13.43 9.78 2.43
N ALA A 283 14.36 9.64 3.40
CA ALA A 283 15.78 9.78 3.11
C ALA A 283 16.29 8.76 2.08
N TRP A 284 15.76 7.53 2.11
CA TRP A 284 16.06 6.50 1.11
C TRP A 284 15.49 6.85 -0.27
N MET A 285 14.27 7.39 -0.32
CA MET A 285 13.67 7.89 -1.57
C MET A 285 14.50 9.00 -2.22
N GLU A 286 15.00 9.94 -1.42
CA GLU A 286 15.90 11.00 -1.92
C GLU A 286 17.16 10.43 -2.56
N ARG A 287 17.74 9.39 -1.98
CA ARG A 287 18.89 8.67 -2.58
C ARG A 287 18.55 8.00 -3.90
N LEU A 288 17.28 7.61 -4.10
CA LEU A 288 16.75 7.07 -5.37
C LEU A 288 16.31 8.15 -6.36
N GLY A 289 16.50 9.45 -6.03
CA GLY A 289 16.08 10.56 -6.88
C GLY A 289 14.57 10.83 -6.87
N GLN A 290 13.85 10.28 -5.90
CA GLN A 290 12.41 10.48 -5.74
C GLN A 290 12.12 11.68 -4.83
N ALA A 291 11.00 12.37 -5.06
CA ALA A 291 10.54 13.44 -4.21
C ALA A 291 10.06 12.87 -2.85
N ALA A 292 10.54 13.42 -1.75
CA ALA A 292 10.18 12.97 -0.40
C ALA A 292 10.02 14.13 0.59
N GLY A 293 11.08 14.92 0.83
CA GLY A 293 11.07 16.04 1.77
C GLY A 293 10.90 15.61 3.23
N PRO A 294 10.54 16.55 4.12
CA PRO A 294 10.41 16.29 5.54
C PRO A 294 9.23 15.38 5.88
N VAL A 295 9.18 14.86 7.13
CA VAL A 295 7.97 14.28 7.72
C VAL A 295 7.18 15.38 8.44
N ARG A 296 5.87 15.19 8.59
CA ARG A 296 5.05 16.12 9.38
C ARG A 296 4.97 15.70 10.85
N PRO A 297 4.91 16.66 11.79
CA PRO A 297 4.56 16.36 13.17
C PRO A 297 3.27 15.53 13.28
N PRO A 298 3.17 14.59 14.23
CA PRO A 298 4.10 14.36 15.34
C PRO A 298 5.32 13.48 15.01
N MET A 299 5.54 13.12 13.73
CA MET A 299 6.70 12.33 13.35
C MET A 299 8.00 13.12 13.50
N LEU A 300 9.08 12.41 13.86
CA LEU A 300 10.39 13.02 14.09
C LEU A 300 11.28 12.86 12.86
N GLU A 301 12.00 13.93 12.55
CA GLU A 301 13.04 13.94 11.54
C GLU A 301 14.27 13.10 11.98
N LEU A 302 15.05 12.67 10.99
CA LEU A 302 16.35 12.07 11.27
C LEU A 302 17.32 13.14 11.81
N THR A 303 18.09 12.77 12.82
CA THR A 303 19.31 13.52 13.16
C THR A 303 20.33 13.41 12.04
N ALA A 304 21.34 14.29 12.02
CA ALA A 304 22.43 14.21 11.04
C ALA A 304 23.12 12.83 11.06
N ALA A 305 23.41 12.30 12.24
CA ALA A 305 24.05 10.99 12.39
C ALA A 305 23.18 9.82 11.86
N GLU A 306 21.85 9.89 12.09
CA GLU A 306 20.90 8.88 11.54
C GLU A 306 20.82 8.98 10.02
N ARG A 307 20.76 10.21 9.46
CA ARG A 307 20.77 10.42 8.01
C ARG A 307 22.04 9.89 7.37
N ASP A 308 23.21 10.16 7.99
CA ASP A 308 24.48 9.61 7.53
C ASP A 308 24.51 8.07 7.58
N ALA A 309 23.88 7.47 8.59
CA ALA A 309 23.76 6.01 8.67
C ALA A 309 22.90 5.45 7.53
N VAL A 310 21.78 6.10 7.19
CA VAL A 310 20.94 5.75 6.04
C VAL A 310 21.75 5.86 4.74
N ASN A 311 22.47 6.96 4.54
CA ASN A 311 23.28 7.18 3.34
C ASN A 311 24.35 6.08 3.18
N ARG A 312 25.11 5.77 4.25
CA ARG A 312 26.12 4.69 4.20
C ARG A 312 25.51 3.32 3.90
N ALA A 313 24.33 3.02 4.48
CA ALA A 313 23.64 1.77 4.21
C ALA A 313 23.18 1.69 2.76
N PHE A 314 22.67 2.78 2.20
CA PHE A 314 22.28 2.87 0.79
C PHE A 314 23.50 2.66 -0.13
N ASP A 315 24.60 3.37 0.10
CA ASP A 315 25.81 3.27 -0.74
C ASP A 315 26.41 1.85 -0.75
N GLY A 316 26.24 1.10 0.35
CA GLY A 316 26.73 -0.28 0.47
C GLY A 316 25.77 -1.37 0.03
N CYS A 317 24.51 -1.06 -0.35
CA CYS A 317 23.49 -2.08 -0.60
C CYS A 317 23.50 -2.68 -2.02
N GLY A 318 24.23 -2.08 -2.95
CA GLY A 318 24.31 -2.53 -4.35
C GLY A 318 23.12 -2.14 -5.22
N LEU A 319 22.30 -1.18 -4.76
CA LEU A 319 21.22 -0.58 -5.56
C LEU A 319 21.76 0.76 -6.11
N THR A 320 21.96 0.81 -7.42
CA THR A 320 22.48 2.00 -8.08
C THR A 320 21.32 2.94 -8.45
N PRO A 321 21.30 4.20 -7.96
CA PRO A 321 20.29 5.15 -8.40
C PRO A 321 20.43 5.41 -9.90
N ALA A 322 19.30 5.51 -10.60
CA ALA A 322 19.30 6.00 -11.96
C ALA A 322 19.80 7.45 -11.95
N ILE A 323 20.99 7.70 -12.49
CA ILE A 323 21.49 9.06 -12.71
C ILE A 323 20.69 9.64 -13.86
N ARG A 324 19.50 10.18 -13.61
CA ARG A 324 18.93 11.12 -14.58
C ARG A 324 19.70 12.42 -14.41
N ALA A 325 20.52 12.75 -15.40
CA ALA A 325 20.98 14.11 -15.58
C ALA A 325 19.75 15.02 -15.48
N ALA A 326 19.80 16.01 -14.61
CA ALA A 326 18.78 17.03 -14.53
C ALA A 326 18.67 17.60 -15.96
N ALA A 327 17.55 17.34 -16.60
CA ALA A 327 17.17 18.11 -17.79
C ALA A 327 16.82 19.50 -17.24
N GLU A 328 17.71 20.46 -17.54
CA GLU A 328 17.53 21.88 -17.33
C GLU A 328 16.23 22.40 -17.95
#